data_08fc2fb115e1056aef032f7731573b52
#
_entry.id   08fc2fb115e1056aef032f7731573b52
#
_cell.length_a   1.000
_cell.length_b   1.000
_cell.length_c   1.000
_cell.angle_alpha   90.00
_cell.angle_beta   90.00
_cell.angle_gamma   90.00
#
_symmetry.space_group_name_H-M   'P 1'
#
loop_
_entity.id
_entity.type
_entity.pdbx_description
1 polymer ?
#
loop_
_entity_poly.entity_id
_entity_poly.type
_entity_poly.pdbx_seq_one_letter_code
_entity_poly.pdbx_strand_id
1 'polypeptide(L)'
;DKVKIMAIESKTSAKFNYIQKDKPTKSFELKKGDSLSIISSEFEGIVIDAIDSSKVYLSNGQEKTTGEEFSTDIYSSSYQEQMLKLAIDRHFETEKINFDRKFKIKTLALFFIDDIHSYRNDENSEKEPYLKNTFERLLLEKINEVLPTLSTENEKDYIEYLEASKKDIASCHAGYFSQDNSNSDEEIANQINEILFDKKKLLSIITDDGKFNTR
;
A
#
# COMPACT_ATOMS: atom_id res chain seq x y z
N ASP A 1 -6.05 14.00 -15.47
CA ASP A 1 -6.11 15.34 -14.89
C ASP A 1 -4.82 15.65 -14.12
N LYS A 2 -4.46 16.93 -13.99
CA LYS A 2 -3.21 17.36 -13.36
C LYS A 2 -3.43 18.52 -12.40
N VAL A 3 -2.59 18.58 -11.37
CA VAL A 3 -2.50 19.74 -10.48
C VAL A 3 -1.10 20.34 -10.59
N LYS A 4 -1.03 21.67 -10.66
CA LYS A 4 0.23 22.43 -10.68
C LYS A 4 0.26 23.42 -9.53
N ILE A 5 1.39 23.45 -8.82
CA ILE A 5 1.63 24.50 -7.82
C ILE A 5 2.11 25.76 -8.53
N MET A 6 1.29 26.81 -8.47
CA MET A 6 1.58 28.05 -9.17
C MET A 6 2.46 29.01 -8.36
N ALA A 7 2.17 29.13 -7.09
CA ALA A 7 2.92 29.99 -6.18
C ALA A 7 2.70 29.57 -4.74
N ILE A 8 3.72 29.80 -3.91
CA ILE A 8 3.60 29.78 -2.46
C ILE A 8 3.57 31.23 -2.00
N GLU A 9 2.39 31.71 -1.58
CA GLU A 9 2.19 33.12 -1.27
C GLU A 9 2.68 33.47 0.14
N SER A 10 2.66 32.48 1.04
CA SER A 10 3.13 32.62 2.41
C SER A 10 3.50 31.25 3.00
N LYS A 11 4.08 31.23 4.17
CA LYS A 11 4.30 29.97 4.91
C LYS A 11 3.01 29.27 5.34
N THR A 12 1.86 29.82 4.98
CA THR A 12 0.55 29.30 5.38
C THR A 12 -0.40 29.02 4.22
N SER A 13 -0.11 29.52 2.99
CA SER A 13 -0.97 29.30 1.82
C SER A 13 -0.19 29.12 0.53
N ALA A 14 -0.75 28.31 -0.36
CA ALA A 14 -0.22 28.07 -1.70
C ALA A 14 -1.36 28.04 -2.74
N LYS A 15 -1.05 28.47 -3.96
CA LYS A 15 -1.97 28.45 -5.10
C LYS A 15 -1.75 27.22 -5.97
N PHE A 16 -2.82 26.55 -6.27
CA PHE A 16 -2.88 25.36 -7.11
C PHE A 16 -3.75 25.61 -8.32
N ASN A 17 -3.31 25.15 -9.47
CA ASN A 17 -4.14 25.09 -10.68
C ASN A 17 -4.51 23.64 -10.96
N TYR A 18 -5.81 23.39 -11.14
CA TYR A 18 -6.35 22.12 -11.59
C TYR A 18 -6.58 22.18 -13.10
N ILE A 19 -5.86 21.34 -13.82
CA ILE A 19 -5.81 21.28 -15.28
C ILE A 19 -6.50 20.00 -15.72
N GLN A 20 -7.64 20.16 -16.36
CA GLN A 20 -8.43 19.06 -16.93
C GLN A 20 -8.41 19.15 -18.47
N LYS A 21 -8.46 17.97 -19.12
CA LYS A 21 -8.59 17.93 -20.57
C LYS A 21 -9.92 18.54 -21.00
N ASP A 22 -9.87 19.43 -21.99
CA ASP A 22 -11.03 20.07 -22.59
C ASP A 22 -11.91 20.92 -21.63
N LYS A 23 -11.35 21.34 -20.48
CA LYS A 23 -12.02 22.20 -19.51
C LYS A 23 -11.14 23.39 -19.12
N PRO A 24 -11.75 24.53 -18.73
CA PRO A 24 -10.99 25.65 -18.22
C PRO A 24 -10.25 25.29 -16.96
N THR A 25 -9.00 25.74 -16.83
CA THR A 25 -8.19 25.60 -15.63
C THR A 25 -8.86 26.28 -14.45
N LYS A 26 -8.98 25.56 -13.32
CA LYS A 26 -9.48 26.10 -12.06
C LYS A 26 -8.33 26.39 -11.12
N SER A 27 -8.39 27.53 -10.43
CA SER A 27 -7.40 27.91 -9.43
C SER A 27 -7.98 27.78 -8.02
N PHE A 28 -7.18 27.27 -7.12
CA PHE A 28 -7.50 27.07 -5.70
C PHE A 28 -6.39 27.68 -4.84
N GLU A 29 -6.76 28.33 -3.77
CA GLU A 29 -5.85 28.73 -2.72
C GLU A 29 -6.11 27.84 -1.51
N LEU A 30 -5.11 27.06 -1.10
CA LEU A 30 -5.20 26.15 0.04
C LEU A 30 -4.19 26.53 1.11
N LYS A 31 -4.55 26.23 2.35
CA LYS A 31 -3.76 26.51 3.55
C LYS A 31 -3.29 25.24 4.22
N LYS A 32 -2.36 25.39 5.13
CA LYS A 32 -2.00 24.29 6.05
C LYS A 32 -3.25 23.77 6.74
N GLY A 33 -3.44 22.46 6.74
CA GLY A 33 -4.59 21.76 7.28
C GLY A 33 -5.73 21.53 6.28
N ASP A 34 -5.71 22.17 5.09
CA ASP A 34 -6.71 21.93 4.07
C ASP A 34 -6.49 20.60 3.36
N SER A 35 -7.60 19.91 3.02
CA SER A 35 -7.56 18.70 2.23
C SER A 35 -7.44 19.03 0.73
N LEU A 36 -6.58 18.30 0.01
CA LEU A 36 -6.51 18.39 -1.44
C LEU A 36 -7.78 17.89 -2.13
N SER A 37 -8.69 17.20 -1.44
CA SER A 37 -10.01 16.83 -1.97
C SER A 37 -10.87 18.02 -2.38
N ILE A 38 -10.55 19.24 -1.90
CA ILE A 38 -11.13 20.50 -2.37
C ILE A 38 -10.84 20.71 -3.87
N ILE A 39 -9.69 20.25 -4.36
CA ILE A 39 -9.31 20.34 -5.78
C ILE A 39 -9.97 19.21 -6.58
N SER A 40 -9.85 17.98 -6.12
CA SER A 40 -10.43 16.78 -6.74
C SER A 40 -10.64 15.68 -5.70
N SER A 41 -11.76 14.96 -5.79
CA SER A 41 -12.05 13.80 -4.92
C SER A 41 -11.01 12.68 -5.01
N GLU A 42 -10.19 12.64 -6.06
CA GLU A 42 -9.10 11.68 -6.21
C GLU A 42 -8.00 11.87 -5.16
N PHE A 43 -7.92 13.05 -4.53
CA PHE A 43 -7.02 13.33 -3.41
C PHE A 43 -7.65 13.11 -2.03
N GLU A 44 -8.69 12.31 -1.94
CA GLU A 44 -9.32 12.03 -0.65
C GLU A 44 -8.30 11.46 0.35
N GLY A 45 -8.28 12.05 1.55
CA GLY A 45 -7.35 11.66 2.60
C GLY A 45 -6.01 12.41 2.60
N ILE A 46 -5.67 13.16 1.55
CA ILE A 46 -4.44 13.94 1.48
C ILE A 46 -4.69 15.36 2.01
N VAL A 47 -3.89 15.75 2.99
CA VAL A 47 -3.96 17.06 3.67
C VAL A 47 -2.63 17.79 3.49
N ILE A 48 -2.65 19.11 3.52
CA ILE A 48 -1.44 19.93 3.54
C ILE A 48 -0.92 19.99 4.99
N ASP A 49 0.17 19.30 5.27
CA ASP A 49 0.78 19.25 6.61
C ASP A 49 1.56 20.51 6.94
N ALA A 50 2.30 21.02 5.98
CA ALA A 50 3.07 22.24 6.12
C ALA A 50 3.30 22.94 4.79
N ILE A 51 3.57 24.24 4.86
CA ILE A 51 4.01 25.05 3.72
C ILE A 51 5.23 25.86 4.19
N ASP A 52 6.32 25.80 3.45
CA ASP A 52 7.47 26.69 3.64
C ASP A 52 7.62 27.68 2.48
N SER A 53 8.75 28.36 2.36
CA SER A 53 8.99 29.36 1.31
C SER A 53 9.11 28.78 -0.08
N SER A 54 9.31 27.46 -0.23
CA SER A 54 9.63 26.79 -1.50
C SER A 54 8.86 25.51 -1.75
N LYS A 55 8.28 24.91 -0.68
CA LYS A 55 7.65 23.61 -0.74
C LYS A 55 6.33 23.54 -0.01
N VAL A 56 5.47 22.66 -0.50
CA VAL A 56 4.25 22.19 0.15
C VAL A 56 4.49 20.74 0.59
N TYR A 57 4.25 20.43 1.84
CA TYR A 57 4.37 19.11 2.45
C TYR A 57 2.99 18.50 2.58
N LEU A 58 2.83 17.29 2.09
CA LEU A 58 1.56 16.56 2.12
C LEU A 58 1.58 15.49 3.21
N SER A 59 0.41 15.13 3.74
CA SER A 59 0.25 14.14 4.82
C SER A 59 0.75 12.74 4.45
N ASN A 60 0.89 12.46 3.16
CA ASN A 60 1.49 11.22 2.66
C ASN A 60 3.02 11.24 2.57
N GLY A 61 3.68 12.25 3.15
CA GLY A 61 5.14 12.41 3.16
C GLY A 61 5.73 13.01 1.88
N GLN A 62 4.93 13.29 0.87
CA GLN A 62 5.43 13.90 -0.36
C GLN A 62 5.67 15.40 -0.20
N GLU A 63 6.73 15.87 -0.86
CA GLU A 63 7.07 17.29 -0.99
C GLU A 63 6.81 17.73 -2.41
N LYS A 64 6.18 18.90 -2.58
CA LYS A 64 5.88 19.50 -3.88
C LYS A 64 6.43 20.91 -3.96
N THR A 65 7.09 21.23 -5.07
CA THR A 65 7.71 22.55 -5.28
C THR A 65 6.88 23.44 -6.20
N THR A 66 7.10 24.75 -6.11
CA THR A 66 6.46 25.71 -7.05
C THR A 66 6.84 25.35 -8.50
N GLY A 67 5.85 25.33 -9.37
CA GLY A 67 6.00 24.95 -10.78
C GLY A 67 5.85 23.45 -11.06
N GLU A 68 5.88 22.59 -10.04
CA GLU A 68 5.71 21.16 -10.19
C GLU A 68 4.26 20.80 -10.59
N GLU A 69 4.16 19.86 -11.54
CA GLU A 69 2.88 19.26 -11.96
C GLU A 69 2.83 17.82 -11.50
N PHE A 70 1.69 17.40 -10.98
CA PHE A 70 1.45 16.00 -10.62
C PHE A 70 0.04 15.55 -11.06
N SER A 71 -0.06 14.28 -11.44
CA SER A 71 -1.33 13.69 -11.89
C SER A 71 -2.22 13.37 -10.71
N THR A 72 -3.53 13.58 -10.87
CA THR A 72 -4.53 13.16 -9.89
C THR A 72 -4.69 11.64 -9.87
N ASP A 73 -4.49 10.99 -11.01
CA ASP A 73 -4.80 9.57 -11.20
C ASP A 73 -3.96 8.67 -10.28
N ILE A 74 -2.71 9.07 -9.98
CA ILE A 74 -1.83 8.28 -9.09
C ILE A 74 -2.31 8.25 -7.64
N TYR A 75 -3.20 9.16 -7.27
CA TYR A 75 -3.80 9.24 -5.93
C TYR A 75 -5.21 8.64 -5.89
N SER A 76 -5.78 8.30 -7.05
CA SER A 76 -7.10 7.71 -7.09
C SER A 76 -7.09 6.30 -6.50
N SER A 77 -8.07 5.99 -5.67
CA SER A 77 -8.26 4.66 -5.10
C SER A 77 -8.39 3.57 -6.17
N SER A 78 -9.01 3.90 -7.31
CA SER A 78 -9.15 2.96 -8.42
C SER A 78 -7.82 2.62 -9.09
N TYR A 79 -6.89 3.57 -9.19
CA TYR A 79 -5.56 3.32 -9.72
C TYR A 79 -4.73 2.45 -8.76
N GLN A 80 -4.73 2.78 -7.47
CA GLN A 80 -4.06 1.99 -6.45
C GLN A 80 -4.58 0.55 -6.41
N GLU A 81 -5.90 0.38 -6.51
CA GLU A 81 -6.53 -0.94 -6.59
C GLU A 81 -6.08 -1.73 -7.83
N GLN A 82 -6.01 -1.09 -9.01
CA GLN A 82 -5.51 -1.72 -10.22
C GLN A 82 -4.04 -2.13 -10.09
N MET A 83 -3.20 -1.29 -9.50
CA MET A 83 -1.79 -1.61 -9.25
C MET A 83 -1.62 -2.76 -8.27
N LEU A 84 -2.41 -2.81 -7.19
CA LEU A 84 -2.44 -3.93 -6.26
C LEU A 84 -2.88 -5.22 -6.95
N LYS A 85 -3.93 -5.18 -7.75
CA LYS A 85 -4.42 -6.34 -8.50
C LYS A 85 -3.34 -6.89 -9.42
N LEU A 86 -2.68 -6.02 -10.19
CA LEU A 86 -1.58 -6.44 -11.07
C LEU A 86 -0.41 -7.05 -10.28
N ALA A 87 -0.06 -6.47 -9.13
CA ALA A 87 1.00 -6.98 -8.28
C ALA A 87 0.64 -8.38 -7.70
N ILE A 88 -0.60 -8.57 -7.27
CA ILE A 88 -1.11 -9.86 -6.79
C ILE A 88 -1.09 -10.89 -7.92
N ASP A 89 -1.56 -10.55 -9.13
CA ASP A 89 -1.53 -11.45 -10.27
C ASP A 89 -0.09 -11.92 -10.56
N ARG A 90 0.87 -11.01 -10.61
CA ARG A 90 2.29 -11.32 -10.81
C ARG A 90 2.90 -12.13 -9.68
N HIS A 91 2.47 -11.87 -8.45
CA HIS A 91 2.89 -12.65 -7.29
C HIS A 91 2.45 -14.12 -7.44
N PHE A 92 1.19 -14.39 -7.77
CA PHE A 92 0.67 -15.74 -7.93
C PHE A 92 1.32 -16.50 -9.09
N GLU A 93 1.57 -15.83 -10.23
CA GLU A 93 2.33 -16.42 -11.34
C GLU A 93 3.72 -16.89 -10.88
N THR A 94 4.45 -16.02 -10.15
CA THR A 94 5.79 -16.31 -9.67
C THR A 94 5.78 -17.37 -8.56
N GLU A 95 4.83 -17.28 -7.64
CA GLU A 95 4.65 -18.21 -6.52
C GLU A 95 4.38 -19.62 -7.04
N LYS A 96 3.48 -19.78 -8.01
CA LYS A 96 3.18 -21.07 -8.63
C LYS A 96 4.43 -21.71 -9.22
N ILE A 97 5.21 -20.95 -10.00
CA ILE A 97 6.47 -21.43 -10.60
C ILE A 97 7.46 -21.86 -9.52
N ASN A 98 7.58 -21.08 -8.46
CA ASN A 98 8.51 -21.35 -7.37
C ASN A 98 8.07 -22.53 -6.49
N PHE A 99 6.77 -22.72 -6.33
CA PHE A 99 6.18 -23.81 -5.56
C PHE A 99 6.32 -25.15 -6.29
N ASP A 100 6.25 -25.14 -7.62
CA ASP A 100 6.40 -26.34 -8.47
C ASP A 100 7.86 -26.82 -8.60
N ARG A 101 8.84 -26.08 -8.08
CA ARG A 101 10.25 -26.50 -8.10
C ARG A 101 10.47 -27.72 -7.20
N LYS A 102 11.46 -28.54 -7.55
CA LYS A 102 11.90 -29.67 -6.72
C LYS A 102 12.16 -29.27 -5.26
N PHE A 103 12.78 -28.11 -5.09
CA PHE A 103 12.91 -27.44 -3.79
C PHE A 103 11.99 -26.22 -3.83
N LYS A 104 10.87 -26.31 -3.14
CA LYS A 104 9.88 -25.25 -3.08
C LYS A 104 10.51 -23.97 -2.53
N ILE A 105 10.26 -22.86 -3.19
CA ILE A 105 10.74 -21.52 -2.77
C ILE A 105 9.52 -20.68 -2.46
N LYS A 106 9.46 -20.15 -1.23
CA LYS A 106 8.44 -19.19 -0.84
C LYS A 106 8.67 -17.86 -1.56
N THR A 107 7.65 -17.37 -2.21
CA THR A 107 7.67 -16.05 -2.85
C THR A 107 7.19 -14.99 -1.86
N LEU A 108 7.92 -13.90 -1.74
CA LEU A 108 7.53 -12.74 -0.94
C LEU A 108 7.41 -11.52 -1.85
N ALA A 109 6.43 -10.67 -1.56
CA ALA A 109 6.27 -9.37 -2.20
C ALA A 109 6.52 -8.25 -1.17
N LEU A 110 7.20 -7.19 -1.59
CA LEU A 110 7.45 -6.01 -0.79
C LEU A 110 6.74 -4.82 -1.42
N PHE A 111 5.88 -4.17 -0.65
CA PHE A 111 5.19 -2.95 -1.04
C PHE A 111 5.73 -1.77 -0.23
N PHE A 112 6.04 -0.69 -0.92
CA PHE A 112 6.36 0.58 -0.27
C PHE A 112 5.09 1.43 -0.19
N ILE A 113 4.70 1.77 1.03
CA ILE A 113 3.48 2.51 1.34
C ILE A 113 3.90 3.82 1.98
N ASP A 114 3.38 4.93 1.48
CA ASP A 114 3.72 6.27 1.92
C ASP A 114 2.85 6.79 3.08
N ASP A 115 1.69 6.14 3.33
CA ASP A 115 0.78 6.53 4.38
C ASP A 115 0.42 5.36 5.31
N ILE A 116 0.80 5.47 6.59
CA ILE A 116 0.51 4.47 7.62
C ILE A 116 -1.01 4.27 7.83
N HIS A 117 -1.80 5.34 7.76
CA HIS A 117 -3.24 5.28 8.01
C HIS A 117 -4.00 4.55 6.90
N SER A 118 -3.42 4.42 5.72
CA SER A 118 -3.97 3.58 4.66
C SER A 118 -3.88 2.08 4.95
N TYR A 119 -2.98 1.68 5.88
CA TYR A 119 -2.72 0.28 6.22
C TYR A 119 -3.08 -0.07 7.66
N ARG A 120 -2.94 0.84 8.62
CA ARG A 120 -3.25 0.59 10.04
C ARG A 120 -4.48 1.37 10.48
N ASN A 121 -5.28 0.73 11.35
CA ASN A 121 -6.33 1.43 12.06
C ASN A 121 -5.69 2.45 13.02
N ASP A 122 -6.14 3.68 12.94
CA ASP A 122 -5.88 4.68 13.97
C ASP A 122 -7.12 4.71 14.90
N GLU A 123 -6.91 4.41 16.19
CA GLU A 123 -7.99 4.42 17.20
C GLU A 123 -8.68 5.80 17.32
N ASN A 124 -8.01 6.85 16.87
CA ASN A 124 -8.51 8.22 16.86
C ASN A 124 -9.10 8.66 15.50
N SER A 125 -9.07 7.81 14.49
CA SER A 125 -9.58 8.09 13.14
C SER A 125 -10.84 7.28 12.85
N GLU A 126 -11.88 7.93 12.36
CA GLU A 126 -13.07 7.25 11.82
C GLU A 126 -12.81 6.58 10.45
N LYS A 127 -11.59 6.72 9.91
CA LYS A 127 -11.21 6.18 8.60
C LYS A 127 -10.71 4.75 8.73
N GLU A 128 -11.30 3.85 7.97
CA GLU A 128 -10.80 2.49 7.81
C GLU A 128 -9.52 2.46 6.94
N PRO A 129 -8.61 1.49 7.18
CA PRO A 129 -7.37 1.34 6.42
C PRO A 129 -7.67 0.81 5.01
N TYR A 130 -7.97 1.72 4.10
CA TYR A 130 -8.40 1.43 2.74
C TYR A 130 -7.47 0.44 2.01
N LEU A 131 -6.15 0.70 2.06
CA LEU A 131 -5.17 -0.10 1.32
C LEU A 131 -5.10 -1.55 1.85
N LYS A 132 -5.13 -1.71 3.17
CA LYS A 132 -5.17 -3.02 3.82
C LYS A 132 -6.43 -3.78 3.41
N ASN A 133 -7.60 -3.16 3.57
CA ASN A 133 -8.88 -3.79 3.26
C ASN A 133 -8.98 -4.17 1.77
N THR A 134 -8.50 -3.28 0.90
CA THR A 134 -8.45 -3.55 -0.55
C THR A 134 -7.50 -4.70 -0.87
N PHE A 135 -6.31 -4.73 -0.26
CA PHE A 135 -5.34 -5.81 -0.46
C PHE A 135 -5.92 -7.16 0.00
N GLU A 136 -6.47 -7.24 1.20
CA GLU A 136 -7.06 -8.48 1.73
C GLU A 136 -8.22 -8.99 0.85
N ARG A 137 -9.08 -8.10 0.38
CA ARG A 137 -10.15 -8.45 -0.56
C ARG A 137 -9.63 -9.00 -1.87
N LEU A 138 -8.70 -8.29 -2.51
CA LEU A 138 -8.11 -8.72 -3.79
C LEU A 138 -7.34 -10.03 -3.66
N LEU A 139 -6.63 -10.23 -2.55
CA LEU A 139 -5.93 -11.47 -2.27
C LEU A 139 -6.92 -12.65 -2.14
N LEU A 140 -8.00 -12.46 -1.40
CA LEU A 140 -9.05 -13.46 -1.25
C LEU A 140 -9.76 -13.77 -2.58
N GLU A 141 -10.06 -12.75 -3.38
CA GLU A 141 -10.63 -12.91 -4.72
C GLU A 141 -9.70 -13.75 -5.60
N LYS A 142 -8.39 -13.45 -5.58
CA LYS A 142 -7.39 -14.19 -6.36
C LYS A 142 -7.26 -15.64 -5.92
N ILE A 143 -7.22 -15.93 -4.63
CA ILE A 143 -7.21 -17.30 -4.11
C ILE A 143 -8.44 -18.06 -4.60
N ASN A 144 -9.63 -17.45 -4.51
CA ASN A 144 -10.88 -18.07 -4.97
C ASN A 144 -10.92 -18.29 -6.48
N GLU A 145 -10.24 -17.45 -7.28
CA GLU A 145 -10.08 -17.62 -8.73
C GLU A 145 -9.15 -18.81 -9.06
N VAL A 146 -8.03 -18.92 -8.34
CA VAL A 146 -6.97 -19.89 -8.64
C VAL A 146 -7.32 -21.29 -8.13
N LEU A 147 -7.85 -21.44 -6.92
CA LEU A 147 -8.12 -22.74 -6.30
C LEU A 147 -8.89 -23.72 -7.19
N PRO A 148 -9.99 -23.32 -7.88
CA PRO A 148 -10.74 -24.25 -8.75
C PRO A 148 -9.98 -24.70 -10.00
N THR A 149 -8.89 -24.02 -10.37
CA THR A 149 -8.10 -24.33 -11.56
C THR A 149 -7.01 -25.37 -11.30
N LEU A 150 -6.75 -25.69 -10.02
CA LEU A 150 -5.67 -26.57 -9.60
C LEU A 150 -6.11 -28.05 -9.59
N SER A 151 -5.18 -28.94 -9.97
CA SER A 151 -5.39 -30.38 -9.93
C SER A 151 -5.07 -30.95 -8.56
N THR A 152 -6.04 -31.64 -7.94
CA THR A 152 -5.88 -32.24 -6.61
C THR A 152 -4.82 -33.34 -6.54
N GLU A 153 -4.46 -33.96 -7.67
CA GLU A 153 -3.45 -35.04 -7.70
C GLU A 153 -2.01 -34.50 -7.72
N ASN A 154 -1.78 -33.43 -8.49
CA ASN A 154 -0.43 -32.92 -8.73
C ASN A 154 -0.06 -31.70 -7.90
N GLU A 155 -1.07 -30.97 -7.39
CA GLU A 155 -0.88 -29.67 -6.76
C GLU A 155 -1.42 -29.62 -5.32
N LYS A 156 -1.50 -30.78 -4.67
CA LYS A 156 -2.06 -30.92 -3.34
C LYS A 156 -1.45 -29.95 -2.34
N ASP A 157 -0.13 -29.87 -2.27
CA ASP A 157 0.56 -29.00 -1.31
C ASP A 157 0.26 -27.52 -1.58
N TYR A 158 0.13 -27.13 -2.87
CA TYR A 158 -0.19 -25.74 -3.22
C TYR A 158 -1.64 -25.41 -2.88
N ILE A 159 -2.55 -26.35 -3.09
CA ILE A 159 -3.96 -26.22 -2.67
C ILE A 159 -4.03 -26.03 -1.15
N GLU A 160 -3.34 -26.87 -0.37
CA GLU A 160 -3.33 -26.78 1.09
C GLU A 160 -2.73 -25.46 1.58
N TYR A 161 -1.67 -24.97 0.91
CA TYR A 161 -1.06 -23.66 1.19
C TYR A 161 -2.05 -22.51 0.93
N LEU A 162 -2.74 -22.51 -0.21
CA LEU A 162 -3.74 -21.49 -0.53
C LEU A 162 -4.98 -21.58 0.39
N GLU A 163 -5.41 -22.77 0.78
CA GLU A 163 -6.49 -22.95 1.75
C GLU A 163 -6.10 -22.44 3.15
N ALA A 164 -4.85 -22.63 3.56
CA ALA A 164 -4.34 -22.05 4.79
C ALA A 164 -4.32 -20.52 4.74
N SER A 165 -3.86 -19.95 3.63
CA SER A 165 -3.87 -18.50 3.38
C SER A 165 -5.29 -17.92 3.40
N LYS A 166 -6.25 -18.63 2.78
CA LYS A 166 -7.66 -18.24 2.75
C LYS A 166 -8.29 -18.21 4.14
N LYS A 167 -7.91 -19.13 5.02
CA LYS A 167 -8.45 -19.20 6.39
C LYS A 167 -8.01 -18.05 7.27
N ASP A 168 -6.84 -17.49 6.99
CA ASP A 168 -6.27 -16.38 7.77
C ASP A 168 -5.55 -15.40 6.84
N ILE A 169 -6.32 -14.63 6.11
CA ILE A 169 -5.82 -13.61 5.18
C ILE A 169 -4.96 -12.57 5.89
N ALA A 170 -5.31 -12.19 7.11
CA ALA A 170 -4.58 -11.18 7.88
C ALA A 170 -3.14 -11.63 8.20
N SER A 171 -2.88 -12.93 8.33
CA SER A 171 -1.53 -13.48 8.53
C SER A 171 -0.70 -13.54 7.24
N CYS A 172 -1.30 -13.32 6.05
CA CYS A 172 -0.56 -13.35 4.79
C CYS A 172 0.29 -12.09 4.54
N HIS A 173 0.15 -11.06 5.37
CA HIS A 173 0.88 -9.81 5.21
C HIS A 173 1.22 -9.18 6.56
N ALA A 174 2.26 -8.33 6.55
CA ALA A 174 2.65 -7.50 7.68
C ALA A 174 3.18 -6.16 7.18
N GLY A 175 3.08 -5.11 7.99
CA GLY A 175 3.57 -3.78 7.66
C GLY A 175 4.47 -3.22 8.75
N TYR A 176 5.58 -2.60 8.33
CA TYR A 176 6.47 -1.82 9.18
C TYR A 176 6.51 -0.38 8.70
N PHE A 177 6.43 0.56 9.62
CA PHE A 177 6.42 1.99 9.34
C PHE A 177 7.43 2.73 10.22
N SER A 178 8.06 3.76 9.68
CA SER A 178 9.05 4.57 10.41
C SER A 178 8.48 5.25 11.66
N GLN A 179 7.16 5.46 11.71
CA GLN A 179 6.45 6.03 12.86
C GLN A 179 6.33 5.05 14.04
N ASP A 180 6.53 3.75 13.81
CA ASP A 180 6.59 2.74 14.86
C ASP A 180 7.78 2.95 15.81
N ASN A 181 8.76 3.75 15.39
CA ASN A 181 9.95 4.08 16.17
C ASN A 181 9.68 4.92 17.45
N SER A 182 8.46 5.32 17.70
CA SER A 182 8.13 6.17 18.86
C SER A 182 7.78 5.42 20.16
N ASN A 183 7.58 4.09 20.10
CA ASN A 183 6.92 3.36 21.21
C ASN A 183 7.67 2.12 21.75
N SER A 184 8.90 2.10 21.85
CA SER A 184 9.84 1.11 22.43
C SER A 184 10.78 0.51 21.41
N ASP A 185 12.05 0.76 21.61
CA ASP A 185 13.14 0.28 20.75
C ASP A 185 13.19 -1.27 20.61
N GLU A 186 12.65 -2.01 21.57
CA GLU A 186 12.71 -3.48 21.58
C GLU A 186 11.70 -4.16 20.63
N GLU A 187 10.44 -3.70 20.59
CA GLU A 187 9.43 -4.30 19.68
C GLU A 187 9.75 -4.00 18.22
N ILE A 188 10.25 -2.82 17.96
CA ILE A 188 10.66 -2.35 16.64
C ILE A 188 11.89 -3.11 16.16
N ALA A 189 12.91 -3.23 17.03
CA ALA A 189 14.10 -4.02 16.73
C ALA A 189 13.73 -5.48 16.44
N ASN A 190 12.75 -6.05 17.13
CA ASN A 190 12.26 -7.40 16.88
C ASN A 190 11.53 -7.53 15.55
N GLN A 191 10.66 -6.57 15.17
CA GLN A 191 9.98 -6.57 13.87
C GLN A 191 10.95 -6.35 12.71
N ILE A 192 11.89 -5.42 12.84
CA ILE A 192 12.95 -5.20 11.84
C ILE A 192 13.83 -6.43 11.71
N ASN A 193 14.21 -7.04 12.83
CA ASN A 193 15.01 -8.26 12.84
C ASN A 193 14.25 -9.42 12.20
N GLU A 194 12.96 -9.58 12.45
CA GLU A 194 12.12 -10.58 11.79
C GLU A 194 12.06 -10.36 10.27
N ILE A 195 11.84 -9.14 9.82
CA ILE A 195 11.69 -8.82 8.39
C ILE A 195 13.03 -8.82 7.65
N LEU A 196 14.10 -8.27 8.25
CA LEU A 196 15.37 -8.08 7.56
C LEU A 196 16.40 -9.21 7.83
N PHE A 197 16.37 -9.82 9.01
CA PHE A 197 17.41 -10.74 9.45
C PHE A 197 16.92 -12.18 9.66
N ASP A 198 15.68 -12.41 10.06
CA ASP A 198 15.13 -13.77 10.19
C ASP A 198 14.51 -14.28 8.89
N LYS A 199 15.28 -14.15 7.81
CA LYS A 199 14.90 -14.63 6.48
C LYS A 199 14.56 -16.11 6.44
N LYS A 200 15.16 -16.92 7.33
CA LYS A 200 14.88 -18.36 7.39
C LYS A 200 13.44 -18.62 7.77
N LYS A 201 12.93 -17.92 8.78
CA LYS A 201 11.55 -18.05 9.24
C LYS A 201 10.56 -17.54 8.19
N LEU A 202 10.82 -16.36 7.62
CA LEU A 202 9.95 -15.78 6.57
C LEU A 202 9.93 -16.61 5.28
N LEU A 203 11.08 -17.17 4.89
CA LEU A 203 11.22 -17.95 3.65
C LEU A 203 10.82 -19.42 3.83
N SER A 204 10.59 -19.88 5.05
CA SER A 204 10.15 -21.26 5.28
C SER A 204 8.69 -21.41 4.80
N ILE A 205 8.42 -22.48 4.05
CA ILE A 205 7.07 -22.83 3.60
C ILE A 205 6.29 -23.52 4.71
N ILE A 206 6.99 -24.24 5.58
CA ILE A 206 6.43 -24.97 6.71
C ILE A 206 7.01 -24.40 8.00
N THR A 207 6.16 -24.15 8.97
CA THR A 207 6.54 -23.74 10.33
C THR A 207 7.04 -24.93 11.15
N ASP A 208 7.68 -24.66 12.30
CA ASP A 208 8.23 -25.70 13.19
C ASP A 208 7.14 -26.65 13.72
N ASP A 209 5.89 -26.22 13.79
CA ASP A 209 4.73 -27.04 14.17
C ASP A 209 4.10 -27.81 13.00
N GLY A 210 4.72 -27.79 11.83
CA GLY A 210 4.34 -28.55 10.65
C GLY A 210 3.17 -27.97 9.85
N LYS A 211 2.78 -26.70 10.11
CA LYS A 211 1.76 -26.01 9.35
C LYS A 211 2.37 -25.19 8.20
N PHE A 212 1.53 -24.83 7.22
CA PHE A 212 1.95 -23.88 6.20
C PHE A 212 2.18 -22.49 6.81
N ASN A 213 3.32 -21.92 6.47
CA ASN A 213 3.66 -20.55 6.82
C ASN A 213 3.20 -19.63 5.69
N THR A 214 2.06 -18.99 5.87
CA THR A 214 1.41 -18.11 4.87
C THR A 214 1.87 -16.65 4.96
N ARG A 215 2.70 -16.32 5.94
CA ARG A 215 3.24 -14.96 6.15
C ARG A 215 4.48 -14.71 5.30
#